data_c18b55262624f3abe30d48ee79c5dc2f
#
_entry.id   c18b55262624f3abe30d48ee79c5dc2f
#
_cell.length_a   1.000
_cell.length_b   1.000
_cell.length_c   1.000
_cell.angle_alpha   90.00
_cell.angle_beta   90.00
_cell.angle_gamma   90.00
#
_symmetry.space_group_name_H-M   'P 1'
#
loop_
_entity.id
_entity.type
_entity.pdbx_description
1 polymer ?
#
loop_
_entity_poly.entity_id
_entity_poly.type
_entity_poly.pdbx_seq_one_letter_code
_entity_poly.pdbx_strand_id
1 'polypeptide(L)'
;MSKYLTKNIKIDNKILVLTAIAYDGHIPVNFSEIVKNIFKDLVDVVRDDIQFLYIRDNNSYSIDNKYPGGNCFNRHEAMIALPNWDVDIQLIEAAIYHEMHHMARWQNIGYGDTLGGAIVSEGIATYYEELRSGWTPPWAEETVSSKIIKEALNNWDNTKYNHNEWFYESARGRWIGYSIGYKIAKELYRLGFELNDSVNIKPEDAKELLNL
;
A
#
# COMPACT_ATOMS: atom_id res chain seq x y z
N MET A 1 7.58 -10.98 -27.57
CA MET A 1 6.12 -10.84 -27.74
C MET A 1 5.50 -10.70 -26.37
N SER A 2 4.87 -9.57 -26.09
CA SER A 2 4.26 -9.33 -24.77
C SER A 2 3.18 -10.37 -24.49
N LYS A 3 3.13 -10.86 -23.26
CA LYS A 3 2.07 -11.77 -22.79
C LYS A 3 1.06 -10.98 -21.98
N TYR A 4 -0.20 -11.33 -22.15
CA TYR A 4 -1.32 -10.67 -21.49
C TYR A 4 -2.16 -11.70 -20.75
N LEU A 5 -2.57 -11.34 -19.55
CA LEU A 5 -3.61 -12.03 -18.80
C LEU A 5 -4.68 -11.00 -18.43
N THR A 6 -5.91 -11.21 -18.86
CA THR A 6 -7.05 -10.43 -18.37
C THR A 6 -8.07 -11.39 -17.77
N LYS A 7 -8.51 -11.15 -16.55
CA LYS A 7 -9.43 -12.01 -15.83
C LYS A 7 -10.36 -11.23 -14.92
N ASN A 8 -11.64 -11.55 -14.96
CA ASN A 8 -12.61 -11.10 -13.98
C ASN A 8 -12.63 -12.10 -12.82
N ILE A 9 -12.22 -11.65 -11.64
CA ILE A 9 -12.25 -12.41 -10.40
C ILE A 9 -13.50 -11.98 -9.65
N LYS A 10 -14.45 -12.89 -9.49
CA LYS A 10 -15.70 -12.62 -8.80
C LYS A 10 -15.70 -13.29 -7.43
N ILE A 11 -16.01 -12.51 -6.40
CA ILE A 11 -16.24 -12.97 -5.03
C ILE A 11 -17.51 -12.29 -4.55
N ASP A 12 -18.54 -13.09 -4.22
CA ASP A 12 -19.88 -12.62 -3.90
C ASP A 12 -20.43 -11.69 -5.00
N ASN A 13 -20.79 -10.47 -4.66
CA ASN A 13 -21.25 -9.43 -5.59
C ASN A 13 -20.11 -8.51 -6.11
N LYS A 14 -18.88 -8.73 -5.68
CA LYS A 14 -17.72 -7.91 -6.06
C LYS A 14 -16.95 -8.52 -7.22
N ILE A 15 -16.40 -7.67 -8.07
CA ILE A 15 -15.61 -8.06 -9.24
C ILE A 15 -14.28 -7.30 -9.21
N LEU A 16 -13.17 -8.04 -9.22
CA LEU A 16 -11.85 -7.49 -9.52
C LEU A 16 -11.47 -7.82 -10.97
N VAL A 17 -11.28 -6.80 -11.77
CA VAL A 17 -10.77 -6.90 -13.13
C VAL A 17 -9.24 -6.86 -13.07
N LEU A 18 -8.61 -8.02 -13.15
CA LEU A 18 -7.16 -8.17 -13.20
C LEU A 18 -6.67 -8.04 -14.63
N THR A 19 -5.70 -7.17 -14.88
CA THR A 19 -4.92 -7.13 -16.12
C THR A 19 -3.44 -7.22 -15.79
N ALA A 20 -2.78 -8.31 -16.22
CA ALA A 20 -1.34 -8.47 -16.06
C ALA A 20 -0.67 -8.49 -17.42
N ILE A 21 0.45 -7.77 -17.56
CA ILE A 21 1.21 -7.61 -18.81
C ILE A 21 2.67 -7.96 -18.50
N ALA A 22 3.22 -8.93 -19.25
CA ALA A 22 4.63 -9.22 -19.26
C ALA A 22 5.23 -8.79 -20.60
N TYR A 23 6.11 -7.81 -20.60
CA TYR A 23 6.91 -7.41 -21.76
C TYR A 23 8.07 -8.38 -21.94
N ASP A 24 8.74 -8.70 -20.83
CA ASP A 24 9.77 -9.74 -20.74
C ASP A 24 9.39 -10.70 -19.61
N GLY A 25 9.63 -12.01 -19.80
CA GLY A 25 9.32 -13.01 -18.78
C GLY A 25 7.96 -13.70 -18.92
N HIS A 26 7.50 -14.27 -17.81
CA HIS A 26 6.30 -15.11 -17.77
C HIS A 26 5.42 -14.76 -16.57
N ILE A 27 4.15 -14.46 -16.86
CA ILE A 27 3.13 -14.39 -15.80
C ILE A 27 2.97 -15.81 -15.22
N PRO A 28 3.12 -16.02 -13.91
CA PRO A 28 2.93 -17.32 -13.28
C PRO A 28 1.55 -17.93 -13.59
N VAL A 29 1.49 -19.23 -13.84
CA VAL A 29 0.26 -19.92 -14.25
C VAL A 29 -0.87 -19.77 -13.21
N ASN A 30 -0.52 -19.80 -11.93
CA ASN A 30 -1.46 -19.66 -10.81
C ASN A 30 -1.69 -18.21 -10.37
N PHE A 31 -1.16 -17.21 -11.09
CA PHE A 31 -1.16 -15.82 -10.66
C PHE A 31 -2.56 -15.28 -10.35
N SER A 32 -3.55 -15.63 -11.19
CA SER A 32 -4.93 -15.22 -10.93
C SER A 32 -5.55 -15.81 -9.66
N GLU A 33 -5.11 -16.98 -9.20
CA GLU A 33 -5.56 -17.56 -7.94
C GLU A 33 -4.91 -16.86 -6.74
N ILE A 34 -3.65 -16.45 -6.87
CA ILE A 34 -2.96 -15.62 -5.88
C ILE A 34 -3.73 -14.31 -5.69
N VAL A 35 -3.99 -13.58 -6.77
CA VAL A 35 -4.74 -12.31 -6.72
C VAL A 35 -6.16 -12.52 -6.17
N LYS A 36 -6.81 -13.63 -6.48
CA LYS A 36 -8.12 -13.98 -5.95
C LYS A 36 -8.10 -14.18 -4.43
N ASN A 37 -7.07 -14.84 -3.89
CA ASN A 37 -6.94 -15.03 -2.45
C ASN A 37 -6.72 -13.69 -1.74
N ILE A 38 -5.88 -12.80 -2.29
CA ILE A 38 -5.67 -11.45 -1.78
C ILE A 38 -6.99 -10.66 -1.79
N PHE A 39 -7.73 -10.70 -2.91
CA PHE A 39 -9.01 -10.00 -3.02
C PHE A 39 -10.04 -10.53 -2.03
N LYS A 40 -10.05 -11.84 -1.76
CA LYS A 40 -10.92 -12.44 -0.75
C LYS A 40 -10.68 -11.88 0.65
N ASP A 41 -9.44 -11.58 1.00
CA ASP A 41 -9.10 -11.00 2.31
C ASP A 41 -9.62 -9.55 2.48
N LEU A 42 -9.89 -8.85 1.37
CA LEU A 42 -10.31 -7.46 1.35
C LEU A 42 -11.77 -7.25 0.94
N VAL A 43 -12.46 -8.30 0.48
CA VAL A 43 -13.80 -8.18 -0.10
C VAL A 43 -14.81 -7.54 0.84
N ASP A 44 -14.70 -7.78 2.14
CA ASP A 44 -15.63 -7.27 3.16
C ASP A 44 -15.45 -5.77 3.44
N VAL A 45 -14.26 -5.21 3.16
CA VAL A 45 -13.96 -3.78 3.37
C VAL A 45 -14.04 -2.96 2.08
N VAL A 46 -14.05 -3.60 0.93
CA VAL A 46 -14.30 -2.97 -0.37
C VAL A 46 -15.79 -2.69 -0.52
N ARG A 47 -16.16 -1.44 -0.77
CA ARG A 47 -17.58 -1.03 -0.88
C ARG A 47 -18.11 -1.09 -2.31
N ASP A 48 -17.30 -0.72 -3.28
CA ASP A 48 -17.71 -0.66 -4.67
C ASP A 48 -17.77 -2.06 -5.29
N ASP A 49 -18.63 -2.24 -6.29
CA ASP A 49 -18.86 -3.55 -6.89
C ASP A 49 -17.76 -3.96 -7.89
N ILE A 50 -17.05 -2.99 -8.47
CA ILE A 50 -16.02 -3.24 -9.49
C ILE A 50 -14.73 -2.50 -9.14
N GLN A 51 -13.61 -3.23 -9.17
CA GLN A 51 -12.26 -2.73 -9.00
C GLN A 51 -11.39 -3.16 -10.17
N PHE A 52 -10.32 -2.41 -10.44
CA PHE A 52 -9.34 -2.68 -11.50
C PHE A 52 -7.94 -2.75 -10.90
N LEU A 53 -7.23 -3.84 -11.19
CA LEU A 53 -5.84 -4.04 -10.80
C LEU A 53 -5.00 -4.31 -12.05
N TYR A 54 -4.05 -3.42 -12.31
CA TYR A 54 -3.08 -3.55 -13.39
C TYR A 54 -1.72 -3.96 -12.84
N ILE A 55 -1.10 -4.97 -13.42
CA ILE A 55 0.23 -5.42 -13.05
C ILE A 55 1.08 -5.54 -14.31
N ARG A 56 2.27 -4.93 -14.30
CA ARG A 56 3.17 -4.97 -15.44
C ARG A 56 4.64 -4.91 -15.01
N ASP A 57 5.52 -5.50 -15.79
CA ASP A 57 6.95 -5.26 -15.68
C ASP A 57 7.27 -3.88 -16.24
N ASN A 58 7.72 -3.00 -15.36
CA ASN A 58 8.14 -1.65 -15.69
C ASN A 58 9.17 -1.15 -14.68
N ASN A 59 10.44 -1.34 -15.02
CA ASN A 59 11.55 -1.02 -14.14
C ASN A 59 11.61 0.45 -13.70
N SER A 60 11.08 1.37 -14.52
CA SER A 60 11.08 2.81 -14.23
C SER A 60 10.19 3.22 -13.04
N TYR A 61 9.25 2.35 -12.66
CA TYR A 61 8.33 2.58 -11.54
C TYR A 61 8.52 1.58 -10.40
N SER A 62 9.51 0.69 -10.51
CA SER A 62 9.89 -0.20 -9.40
C SER A 62 10.81 0.54 -8.42
N ILE A 63 10.79 0.10 -7.17
CA ILE A 63 11.60 0.71 -6.11
C ILE A 63 13.02 0.10 -6.19
N ASP A 64 14.04 0.96 -6.40
CA ASP A 64 15.45 0.59 -6.50
C ASP A 64 15.76 -0.48 -7.57
N ASN A 65 14.93 -0.59 -8.61
CA ASN A 65 14.99 -1.67 -9.60
C ASN A 65 14.96 -3.09 -9.00
N LYS A 66 14.49 -3.21 -7.78
CA LYS A 66 14.51 -4.46 -6.99
C LYS A 66 13.14 -4.86 -6.44
N TYR A 67 12.39 -3.89 -5.95
CA TYR A 67 11.09 -4.13 -5.34
C TYR A 67 9.96 -3.67 -6.25
N PRO A 68 8.80 -4.33 -6.24
CA PRO A 68 7.61 -3.80 -6.88
C PRO A 68 7.29 -2.41 -6.33
N GLY A 69 6.90 -1.51 -7.21
CA GLY A 69 6.29 -0.24 -6.84
C GLY A 69 4.81 -0.27 -7.18
N GLY A 70 4.02 0.56 -6.52
CA GLY A 70 2.59 0.60 -6.77
C GLY A 70 2.05 2.03 -6.77
N ASN A 71 0.83 2.17 -7.21
CA ASN A 71 0.07 3.41 -7.13
C ASN A 71 -1.43 3.11 -7.19
N CYS A 72 -2.15 3.52 -6.17
CA CYS A 72 -3.60 3.57 -6.20
C CYS A 72 -4.04 4.91 -6.78
N PHE A 73 -4.58 4.92 -8.00
CA PHE A 73 -4.95 6.14 -8.73
C PHE A 73 -6.24 6.77 -8.21
N ASN A 74 -7.13 5.94 -7.75
CA ASN A 74 -8.44 6.35 -7.23
C ASN A 74 -9.09 5.18 -6.47
N ARG A 75 -10.33 5.38 -6.01
CA ARG A 75 -11.08 4.38 -5.26
C ARG A 75 -11.38 3.07 -6.01
N HIS A 76 -11.15 2.99 -7.31
CA HIS A 76 -11.47 1.82 -8.14
C HIS A 76 -10.25 1.20 -8.82
N GLU A 77 -9.12 1.88 -8.84
CA GLU A 77 -8.04 1.54 -9.76
C GLU A 77 -6.67 1.63 -9.11
N ALA A 78 -5.91 0.55 -9.18
CA ALA A 78 -4.54 0.46 -8.74
C ALA A 78 -3.64 -0.20 -9.77
N MET A 79 -2.34 0.13 -9.73
CA MET A 79 -1.32 -0.46 -10.59
C MET A 79 -0.12 -0.92 -9.75
N ILE A 80 0.42 -2.07 -10.12
CA ILE A 80 1.70 -2.57 -9.62
C ILE A 80 2.70 -2.59 -10.79
N ALA A 81 3.87 -2.01 -10.55
CA ALA A 81 5.00 -2.05 -11.48
C ALA A 81 6.07 -2.97 -10.92
N LEU A 82 6.36 -4.06 -11.63
CA LEU A 82 7.38 -5.01 -11.26
C LEU A 82 8.73 -4.61 -11.86
N PRO A 83 9.87 -4.85 -11.19
CA PRO A 83 11.17 -4.73 -11.84
C PRO A 83 11.28 -5.72 -13.03
N ASN A 84 10.77 -6.93 -12.85
CA ASN A 84 10.55 -7.97 -13.85
C ASN A 84 9.61 -9.03 -13.27
N TRP A 85 9.20 -10.04 -14.06
CA TRP A 85 8.32 -11.12 -13.60
C TRP A 85 9.03 -12.26 -12.84
N ASP A 86 10.37 -12.23 -12.80
CA ASP A 86 11.17 -13.21 -12.04
C ASP A 86 11.40 -12.76 -10.57
N VAL A 87 10.84 -11.60 -10.19
CA VAL A 87 10.85 -11.14 -8.80
C VAL A 87 10.07 -12.12 -7.91
N ASP A 88 10.51 -12.25 -6.65
CA ASP A 88 9.85 -13.15 -5.70
C ASP A 88 8.34 -12.85 -5.62
N ILE A 89 7.54 -13.90 -5.72
CA ILE A 89 6.09 -13.80 -5.69
C ILE A 89 5.59 -13.14 -4.40
N GLN A 90 6.27 -13.37 -3.27
CA GLN A 90 5.96 -12.75 -1.99
C GLN A 90 6.02 -11.22 -2.06
N LEU A 91 6.96 -10.66 -2.83
CA LEU A 91 7.07 -9.21 -3.03
C LEU A 91 5.92 -8.68 -3.90
N ILE A 92 5.46 -9.48 -4.86
CA ILE A 92 4.30 -9.12 -5.68
C ILE A 92 3.04 -9.12 -4.82
N GLU A 93 2.86 -10.16 -3.99
CA GLU A 93 1.74 -10.26 -3.06
C GLU A 93 1.72 -9.08 -2.09
N ALA A 94 2.87 -8.74 -1.49
CA ALA A 94 3.02 -7.59 -0.61
C ALA A 94 2.54 -6.29 -1.29
N ALA A 95 3.04 -6.00 -2.49
CA ALA A 95 2.65 -4.81 -3.24
C ALA A 95 1.14 -4.80 -3.59
N ILE A 96 0.55 -5.96 -3.92
CA ILE A 96 -0.88 -6.05 -4.19
C ILE A 96 -1.68 -5.76 -2.91
N TYR A 97 -1.30 -6.33 -1.76
CA TYR A 97 -1.94 -6.05 -0.47
C TYR A 97 -1.89 -4.56 -0.15
N HIS A 98 -0.73 -3.92 -0.34
CA HIS A 98 -0.53 -2.49 -0.11
C HIS A 98 -1.51 -1.64 -0.93
N GLU A 99 -1.50 -1.80 -2.24
CA GLU A 99 -2.30 -0.97 -3.14
C GLU A 99 -3.81 -1.25 -3.03
N MET A 100 -4.18 -2.49 -2.81
CA MET A 100 -5.59 -2.84 -2.59
C MET A 100 -6.08 -2.34 -1.22
N HIS A 101 -5.22 -2.25 -0.20
CA HIS A 101 -5.57 -1.60 1.05
C HIS A 101 -5.86 -0.10 0.84
N HIS A 102 -5.03 0.61 0.06
CA HIS A 102 -5.30 2.00 -0.32
C HIS A 102 -6.64 2.15 -1.03
N MET A 103 -6.94 1.26 -1.97
CA MET A 103 -8.21 1.27 -2.70
C MET A 103 -9.41 1.09 -1.75
N ALA A 104 -9.34 0.12 -0.83
CA ALA A 104 -10.37 -0.11 0.18
C ALA A 104 -10.52 1.10 1.12
N ARG A 105 -9.40 1.68 1.58
CA ARG A 105 -9.41 2.89 2.41
C ARG A 105 -10.04 4.07 1.68
N TRP A 106 -9.73 4.26 0.41
CA TRP A 106 -10.30 5.33 -0.42
C TRP A 106 -11.81 5.23 -0.55
N GLN A 107 -12.34 4.01 -0.64
CA GLN A 107 -13.77 3.74 -0.67
C GLN A 107 -14.47 4.00 0.67
N ASN A 108 -13.73 4.03 1.77
CA ASN A 108 -14.26 4.21 3.12
C ASN A 108 -14.14 5.66 3.62
N ILE A 109 -12.93 6.19 3.77
CA ILE A 109 -12.67 7.51 4.35
C ILE A 109 -11.75 8.40 3.50
N GLY A 110 -11.29 7.93 2.35
CA GLY A 110 -10.34 8.62 1.50
C GLY A 110 -8.87 8.37 1.89
N TYR A 111 -7.97 8.76 1.00
CA TYR A 111 -6.52 8.63 1.23
C TYR A 111 -6.04 9.64 2.30
N GLY A 112 -6.57 10.87 2.26
CA GLY A 112 -6.21 11.99 3.12
C GLY A 112 -5.36 13.04 2.39
N ASP A 113 -5.75 14.31 2.54
CA ASP A 113 -5.13 15.44 1.83
C ASP A 113 -4.00 16.10 2.63
N THR A 114 -3.79 15.69 3.89
CA THR A 114 -2.79 16.26 4.79
C THR A 114 -1.57 15.34 4.92
N LEU A 115 -0.45 15.88 5.43
CA LEU A 115 0.73 15.06 5.76
C LEU A 115 0.37 13.92 6.70
N GLY A 116 -0.40 14.20 7.75
CA GLY A 116 -0.86 13.17 8.70
C GLY A 116 -1.73 12.12 8.03
N GLY A 117 -2.61 12.54 7.12
CA GLY A 117 -3.42 11.64 6.31
C GLY A 117 -2.58 10.68 5.47
N ALA A 118 -1.57 11.21 4.78
CA ALA A 118 -0.65 10.40 3.99
C ALA A 118 0.19 9.45 4.86
N ILE A 119 0.75 9.93 5.97
CA ILE A 119 1.53 9.10 6.91
C ILE A 119 0.68 7.92 7.42
N VAL A 120 -0.54 8.17 7.82
CA VAL A 120 -1.44 7.11 8.32
C VAL A 120 -1.82 6.15 7.21
N SER A 121 -2.14 6.65 6.02
CA SER A 121 -2.53 5.83 4.88
C SER A 121 -1.40 4.89 4.46
N GLU A 122 -0.19 5.42 4.24
CA GLU A 122 0.98 4.65 3.85
C GLU A 122 1.42 3.67 4.96
N GLY A 123 1.41 4.12 6.20
CA GLY A 123 1.85 3.29 7.31
C GLY A 123 0.95 2.08 7.56
N ILE A 124 -0.37 2.26 7.48
CA ILE A 124 -1.30 1.15 7.66
C ILE A 124 -1.22 0.19 6.47
N ALA A 125 -1.11 0.68 5.24
CA ALA A 125 -0.93 -0.17 4.07
C ALA A 125 0.36 -0.97 4.15
N THR A 126 1.48 -0.34 4.60
CA THR A 126 2.77 -1.00 4.82
C THR A 126 2.70 -2.09 5.89
N TYR A 127 2.00 -1.84 7.00
CA TYR A 127 1.85 -2.86 8.02
C TYR A 127 0.90 -3.99 7.59
N TYR A 128 -0.12 -3.65 6.79
CA TYR A 128 -1.04 -4.63 6.20
C TYR A 128 -0.30 -5.58 5.24
N GLU A 129 0.55 -5.03 4.36
CA GLU A 129 1.36 -5.86 3.45
C GLU A 129 2.27 -6.83 4.21
N GLU A 130 2.92 -6.36 5.29
CA GLU A 130 3.77 -7.23 6.13
C GLU A 130 2.98 -8.36 6.76
N LEU A 131 1.87 -8.04 7.40
CA LEU A 131 1.06 -9.04 8.11
C LEU A 131 0.48 -10.10 7.18
N ARG A 132 0.17 -9.74 5.94
CA ARG A 132 -0.43 -10.65 4.98
C ARG A 132 0.58 -11.42 4.15
N SER A 133 1.66 -10.78 3.73
CA SER A 133 2.71 -11.42 2.92
C SER A 133 3.79 -12.11 3.76
N GLY A 134 3.95 -11.70 5.03
CA GLY A 134 5.07 -12.11 5.88
C GLY A 134 6.40 -11.46 5.51
N TRP A 135 6.39 -10.43 4.66
CA TRP A 135 7.58 -9.70 4.25
C TRP A 135 7.58 -8.28 4.83
N THR A 136 8.61 -7.95 5.62
CA THR A 136 8.81 -6.60 6.14
C THR A 136 9.55 -5.74 5.12
N PRO A 137 8.95 -4.68 4.59
CA PRO A 137 9.60 -3.85 3.60
C PRO A 137 10.70 -2.96 4.22
N PRO A 138 11.75 -2.62 3.46
CA PRO A 138 12.85 -1.81 3.99
C PRO A 138 12.42 -0.38 4.38
N TRP A 139 11.34 0.14 3.84
CA TRP A 139 10.78 1.43 4.26
C TRP A 139 10.06 1.38 5.60
N ALA A 140 9.81 0.19 6.16
CA ALA A 140 9.26 -0.02 7.50
C ALA A 140 10.34 -0.11 8.61
N GLU A 141 11.60 -0.25 8.25
CA GLU A 141 12.72 -0.45 9.20
C GLU A 141 13.49 0.81 9.55
N GLU A 142 13.21 1.92 8.86
CA GLU A 142 13.90 3.19 9.10
C GLU A 142 13.76 3.68 10.55
N THR A 143 14.88 4.07 11.14
CA THR A 143 14.89 4.66 12.47
C THR A 143 14.57 6.15 12.40
N VAL A 144 13.43 6.53 12.93
CA VAL A 144 12.97 7.92 12.96
C VAL A 144 13.27 8.56 14.31
N SER A 145 14.02 9.68 14.30
CA SER A 145 14.33 10.41 15.52
C SER A 145 13.12 11.16 16.08
N SER A 146 13.10 11.38 17.40
CA SER A 146 12.03 12.15 18.06
C SER A 146 11.89 13.57 17.50
N LYS A 147 12.98 14.16 16.99
CA LYS A 147 12.96 15.47 16.33
C LYS A 147 12.10 15.46 15.07
N ILE A 148 12.27 14.44 14.24
CA ILE A 148 11.52 14.28 12.98
C ILE A 148 10.05 13.94 13.26
N ILE A 149 9.78 13.09 14.25
CA ILE A 149 8.40 12.81 14.70
C ILE A 149 7.71 14.12 15.13
N LYS A 150 8.40 14.95 15.91
CA LYS A 150 7.88 16.25 16.33
C LYS A 150 7.63 17.20 15.15
N GLU A 151 8.50 17.18 14.15
CA GLU A 151 8.32 17.95 12.92
C GLU A 151 7.09 17.46 12.14
N ALA A 152 6.88 16.14 12.03
CA ALA A 152 5.69 15.56 11.41
C ALA A 152 4.41 15.99 12.14
N LEU A 153 4.40 15.93 13.48
CA LEU A 153 3.26 16.36 14.30
C LEU A 153 2.94 17.85 14.10
N ASN A 154 3.95 18.71 14.01
CA ASN A 154 3.77 20.15 13.76
C ASN A 154 3.22 20.46 12.35
N ASN A 155 3.45 19.55 11.40
CA ASN A 155 2.98 19.65 10.01
C ASN A 155 1.80 18.70 9.71
N TRP A 156 1.20 18.09 10.73
CA TRP A 156 0.20 17.02 10.57
C TRP A 156 -0.96 17.41 9.67
N ASP A 157 -1.47 18.62 9.86
CA ASP A 157 -2.64 19.16 9.15
C ASP A 157 -2.24 19.96 7.88
N ASN A 158 -0.95 19.92 7.49
CA ASN A 158 -0.45 20.64 6.32
C ASN A 158 -0.89 19.94 5.02
N THR A 159 -1.71 20.63 4.22
CA THR A 159 -2.17 20.16 2.90
C THR A 159 -1.21 20.50 1.76
N LYS A 160 -0.15 21.28 2.03
CA LYS A 160 0.85 21.73 1.04
C LYS A 160 2.23 21.12 1.30
N TYR A 161 2.26 19.96 1.97
CA TYR A 161 3.52 19.26 2.22
C TYR A 161 4.13 18.74 0.90
N ASN A 162 5.45 18.67 0.86
CA ASN A 162 6.15 18.04 -0.25
C ASN A 162 6.20 16.52 -0.02
N HIS A 163 5.42 15.78 -0.79
CA HIS A 163 5.33 14.32 -0.66
C HIS A 163 6.71 13.64 -0.81
N ASN A 164 7.52 14.07 -1.79
CA ASN A 164 8.84 13.48 -2.04
C ASN A 164 9.78 13.62 -0.83
N GLU A 165 9.70 14.74 -0.10
CA GLU A 165 10.53 14.97 1.08
C GLU A 165 10.17 14.08 2.28
N TRP A 166 8.96 13.55 2.33
CA TRP A 166 8.51 12.70 3.43
C TRP A 166 8.54 11.21 3.08
N PHE A 167 8.27 10.86 1.83
CA PHE A 167 8.04 9.47 1.43
C PHE A 167 9.13 8.87 0.53
N TYR A 168 10.06 9.70 0.03
CA TYR A 168 11.21 9.22 -0.73
C TYR A 168 12.52 9.61 -0.03
N GLU A 169 13.48 10.15 -0.74
CA GLU A 169 14.78 10.51 -0.18
C GLU A 169 14.89 12.02 0.02
N SER A 170 15.31 12.43 1.22
CA SER A 170 15.48 13.84 1.59
C SER A 170 16.57 14.02 2.66
N ALA A 171 16.80 15.29 3.05
CA ALA A 171 17.66 15.62 4.17
C ALA A 171 17.17 15.07 5.54
N ARG A 172 15.88 14.66 5.63
CA ARG A 172 15.31 14.01 6.82
C ARG A 172 15.66 12.53 6.92
N GLY A 173 16.07 11.93 5.81
CA GLY A 173 16.25 10.50 5.64
C GLY A 173 15.37 9.98 4.51
N ARG A 174 15.46 8.68 4.28
CA ARG A 174 14.67 7.98 3.28
C ARG A 174 13.43 7.35 3.91
N TRP A 175 12.29 7.40 3.21
CA TRP A 175 11.03 6.72 3.60
C TRP A 175 10.47 7.09 4.98
N ILE A 176 10.75 8.29 5.46
CA ILE A 176 10.41 8.73 6.81
C ILE A 176 8.90 8.68 7.09
N GLY A 177 8.08 9.08 6.12
CA GLY A 177 6.62 9.03 6.24
C GLY A 177 6.10 7.61 6.43
N TYR A 178 6.62 6.66 5.63
CA TYR A 178 6.32 5.23 5.78
C TYR A 178 6.68 4.72 7.17
N SER A 179 7.89 5.02 7.64
CA SER A 179 8.40 4.54 8.93
C SER A 179 7.63 5.10 10.13
N ILE A 180 7.23 6.38 10.08
CA ILE A 180 6.37 6.97 11.12
C ILE A 180 5.00 6.27 11.11
N GLY A 181 4.40 6.15 9.93
CA GLY A 181 3.10 5.52 9.77
C GLY A 181 3.08 4.04 10.16
N TYR A 182 4.13 3.30 9.83
CA TYR A 182 4.30 1.90 10.23
C TYR A 182 4.33 1.73 11.76
N LYS A 183 5.02 2.62 12.49
CA LYS A 183 5.01 2.62 13.95
C LYS A 183 3.62 2.89 14.52
N ILE A 184 2.89 3.83 13.94
CA ILE A 184 1.48 4.09 14.31
C ILE A 184 0.65 2.83 14.09
N ALA A 185 0.76 2.21 12.94
CA ALA A 185 0.01 1.01 12.60
C ALA A 185 0.29 -0.14 13.59
N LYS A 186 1.55 -0.39 13.93
CA LYS A 186 1.92 -1.40 14.95
C LYS A 186 1.29 -1.12 16.30
N GLU A 187 1.26 0.14 16.72
CA GLU A 187 0.66 0.52 18.00
C GLU A 187 -0.87 0.36 17.97
N LEU A 188 -1.54 0.74 16.88
CA LEU A 188 -2.97 0.51 16.71
C LEU A 188 -3.31 -0.98 16.87
N TYR A 189 -2.52 -1.86 16.26
CA TYR A 189 -2.67 -3.30 16.40
C TYR A 189 -2.45 -3.78 17.83
N ARG A 190 -1.42 -3.28 18.50
CA ARG A 190 -1.18 -3.59 19.92
C ARG A 190 -2.37 -3.18 20.80
N LEU A 191 -3.12 -2.16 20.41
CA LEU A 191 -4.33 -1.70 21.08
C LEU A 191 -5.60 -2.48 20.68
N GLY A 192 -5.48 -3.49 19.81
CA GLY A 192 -6.57 -4.41 19.47
C GLY A 192 -7.38 -4.01 18.21
N PHE A 193 -6.90 -3.04 17.42
CA PHE A 193 -7.52 -2.79 16.12
C PHE A 193 -7.25 -3.94 15.17
N GLU A 194 -8.27 -4.39 14.46
CA GLU A 194 -8.11 -5.44 13.47
C GLU A 194 -7.76 -4.87 12.09
N LEU A 195 -7.19 -5.72 11.23
CA LEU A 195 -6.75 -5.37 9.88
C LEU A 195 -7.85 -4.69 9.06
N ASN A 196 -9.03 -5.25 9.07
CA ASN A 196 -10.14 -4.76 8.28
C ASN A 196 -10.74 -3.46 8.84
N ASP A 197 -10.52 -3.16 10.13
CA ASP A 197 -10.90 -1.88 10.75
C ASP A 197 -9.92 -0.76 10.36
N SER A 198 -8.69 -1.12 9.99
CA SER A 198 -7.62 -0.18 9.68
C SER A 198 -7.96 0.77 8.51
N VAL A 199 -8.78 0.33 7.55
CA VAL A 199 -9.26 1.18 6.43
C VAL A 199 -10.06 2.40 6.91
N ASN A 200 -10.57 2.39 8.14
CA ASN A 200 -11.41 3.44 8.73
C ASN A 200 -10.67 4.36 9.72
N ILE A 201 -9.39 4.12 9.99
CA ILE A 201 -8.62 4.91 10.95
C ILE A 201 -8.38 6.33 10.42
N LYS A 202 -8.83 7.31 11.19
CA LYS A 202 -8.65 8.72 10.85
C LYS A 202 -7.27 9.23 11.29
N PRO A 203 -6.71 10.21 10.57
CA PRO A 203 -5.44 10.82 10.95
C PRO A 203 -5.45 11.42 12.37
N GLU A 204 -6.59 11.95 12.83
CA GLU A 204 -6.75 12.53 14.14
C GLU A 204 -6.59 11.46 15.25
N ASP A 205 -7.22 10.29 15.07
CA ASP A 205 -7.13 9.20 16.04
C ASP A 205 -5.70 8.66 16.13
N ALA A 206 -5.01 8.57 14.98
CA ALA A 206 -3.63 8.12 14.89
C ALA A 206 -2.61 9.13 15.48
N LYS A 207 -2.91 10.43 15.40
CA LYS A 207 -2.04 11.50 15.91
C LYS A 207 -1.78 11.36 17.41
N GLU A 208 -2.79 10.93 18.16
CA GLU A 208 -2.69 10.76 19.61
C GLU A 208 -1.65 9.70 19.99
N LEU A 209 -1.46 8.67 19.17
CA LEU A 209 -0.50 7.60 19.41
C LEU A 209 0.97 8.05 19.28
N LEU A 210 1.24 9.11 18.54
CA LEU A 210 2.60 9.68 18.40
C LEU A 210 2.99 10.56 19.60
N ASN A 211 2.04 10.95 20.42
CA ASN A 211 2.27 11.77 21.62
C ASN A 211 2.54 10.93 22.88
N LEU A 212 2.53 9.61 22.74
CA LEU A 212 2.92 8.65 23.78
C LEU A 212 4.39 8.27 23.61
#